data_9f3eb7182e1eb006caf03a6adf2b6426
#
_entry.id   9f3eb7182e1eb006caf03a6adf2b6426
#
_cell.length_a   1.000
_cell.length_b   1.000
_cell.length_c   1.000
_cell.angle_alpha   90.00
_cell.angle_beta   90.00
_cell.angle_gamma   90.00
#
_symmetry.space_group_name_H-M   'P 1'
#
loop_
_entity.id
_entity.type
_entity.pdbx_description
1 polymer ?
#
loop_
_entity_poly.entity_id
_entity_poly.type
_entity_poly.pdbx_seq_one_letter_code
_entity_poly.pdbx_strand_id
1 'polypeptide(L)'
;MRLAEVDGKALLRRHGLAVPRGVLLRAGEGPSDEAAGWPGFFLKAQLLEGGRGKRGLVRRLENLGEFRDARRLILAALDDADTPLLLEEAVPIAREIFVAVRIDGTRQRLELLLAPEGGDNVEQSAKLARIPIEVAAPATPATPGKIFPVIAKFFPRELAARLARYAARLPDIARQEDLQLLEINPLALTRDGDFVACDAKVIRDDSADFRHDPEDFSISRMLAERAMTALERAARD
;
A
#
# COMPACT_ATOMS: atom_id res chain seq x y z
N MET A 1 -6.15 12.52 4.31
CA MET A 1 -6.81 11.78 3.20
C MET A 1 -6.34 10.33 3.16
N ARG A 2 -7.24 9.37 3.01
CA ARG A 2 -6.88 7.97 2.70
C ARG A 2 -6.64 7.84 1.21
N LEU A 3 -5.59 7.09 0.82
CA LEU A 3 -5.31 6.83 -0.58
C LEU A 3 -5.90 5.48 -1.02
N ALA A 4 -6.40 5.43 -2.25
CA ALA A 4 -6.65 4.17 -2.95
C ALA A 4 -5.31 3.44 -3.19
N GLU A 5 -5.34 2.12 -3.31
CA GLU A 5 -4.11 1.32 -3.48
C GLU A 5 -3.28 1.77 -4.69
N VAL A 6 -3.93 2.10 -5.80
CA VAL A 6 -3.25 2.56 -7.02
C VAL A 6 -2.43 3.83 -6.78
N ASP A 7 -2.98 4.80 -6.05
CA ASP A 7 -2.29 6.05 -5.71
C ASP A 7 -1.20 5.82 -4.67
N GLY A 8 -1.45 4.97 -3.66
CA GLY A 8 -0.44 4.56 -2.70
C GLY A 8 0.75 3.87 -3.36
N LYS A 9 0.51 3.01 -4.35
CA LYS A 9 1.58 2.38 -5.14
C LYS A 9 2.29 3.35 -6.07
N ALA A 10 1.58 4.32 -6.64
CA ALA A 10 2.22 5.38 -7.43
C ALA A 10 3.18 6.21 -6.57
N LEU A 11 2.79 6.53 -5.33
CA LEU A 11 3.66 7.18 -4.35
C LEU A 11 4.91 6.33 -4.07
N LEU A 12 4.75 5.05 -3.75
CA LEU A 12 5.89 4.14 -3.51
C LEU A 12 6.85 4.09 -4.71
N ARG A 13 6.30 4.03 -5.94
CA ARG A 13 7.09 4.01 -7.17
C ARG A 13 7.88 5.31 -7.37
N ARG A 14 7.30 6.49 -7.09
CA ARG A 14 8.00 7.79 -7.13
C ARG A 14 9.24 7.79 -6.23
N HIS A 15 9.13 7.12 -5.08
CA HIS A 15 10.24 6.94 -4.14
C HIS A 15 11.15 5.75 -4.48
N GLY A 16 11.03 5.16 -5.67
CA GLY A 16 11.89 4.06 -6.14
C GLY A 16 11.73 2.77 -5.34
N LEU A 17 10.54 2.50 -4.77
CA LEU A 17 10.17 1.21 -4.21
C LEU A 17 9.45 0.39 -5.29
N ALA A 18 9.83 -0.88 -5.43
CA ALA A 18 9.21 -1.75 -6.41
C ALA A 18 7.78 -2.10 -6.00
N VAL A 19 6.86 -2.02 -6.96
CA VAL A 19 5.47 -2.44 -6.87
C VAL A 19 5.14 -3.31 -8.08
N PRO A 20 4.12 -4.17 -8.07
CA PRO A 20 3.71 -4.95 -9.23
C PRO A 20 3.39 -4.04 -10.42
N ARG A 21 3.59 -4.55 -11.65
CA ARG A 21 3.02 -3.90 -12.85
C ARG A 21 1.51 -3.89 -12.73
N GLY A 22 0.86 -2.83 -13.14
CA GLY A 22 -0.59 -2.73 -12.99
C GLY A 22 -1.21 -1.71 -13.92
N VAL A 23 -2.45 -1.96 -14.31
CA VAL A 23 -3.28 -1.09 -15.16
C VAL A 23 -4.56 -0.76 -14.40
N LEU A 24 -4.83 0.53 -14.25
CA LEU A 24 -6.10 0.99 -13.71
C LEU A 24 -7.17 0.90 -14.78
N LEU A 25 -8.29 0.26 -14.47
CA LEU A 25 -9.43 0.07 -15.35
C LEU A 25 -10.64 0.84 -14.81
N ARG A 26 -11.16 1.74 -15.63
CA ARG A 26 -12.41 2.47 -15.36
C ARG A 26 -13.63 1.66 -15.82
N ALA A 27 -14.82 2.18 -15.56
CA ALA A 27 -16.06 1.58 -16.02
C ALA A 27 -16.04 1.38 -17.55
N GLY A 28 -16.36 0.16 -18.01
CA GLY A 28 -16.35 -0.21 -19.42
C GLY A 28 -14.99 -0.63 -19.99
N GLU A 29 -13.86 -0.30 -19.36
CA GLU A 29 -12.53 -0.66 -19.84
C GLU A 29 -12.21 -2.14 -19.59
N GLY A 30 -11.39 -2.73 -20.47
CA GLY A 30 -10.87 -4.09 -20.37
C GLY A 30 -9.35 -4.12 -20.22
N PRO A 31 -8.77 -5.31 -20.04
CA PRO A 31 -7.32 -5.47 -20.02
C PRO A 31 -6.69 -4.93 -21.30
N SER A 32 -5.56 -4.25 -21.16
CA SER A 32 -4.75 -3.80 -22.30
C SER A 32 -3.77 -4.90 -22.76
N ASP A 33 -3.21 -4.74 -23.95
CA ASP A 33 -2.18 -5.64 -24.49
C ASP A 33 -0.93 -5.70 -23.61
N GLU A 34 -0.68 -4.66 -22.80
CA GLU A 34 0.41 -4.62 -21.83
C GLU A 34 0.35 -5.78 -20.83
N ALA A 35 -0.86 -6.22 -20.47
CA ALA A 35 -1.06 -7.31 -19.52
C ALA A 35 -0.87 -8.71 -20.15
N ALA A 36 -0.85 -8.84 -21.48
CA ALA A 36 -0.88 -10.14 -22.18
C ALA A 36 0.30 -11.08 -21.83
N GLY A 37 1.44 -10.53 -21.40
CA GLY A 37 2.65 -11.29 -21.06
C GLY A 37 2.85 -11.58 -19.56
N TRP A 38 1.88 -11.27 -18.69
CA TRP A 38 2.03 -11.50 -17.26
C TRP A 38 1.72 -12.96 -16.87
N PRO A 39 2.45 -13.54 -15.90
CA PRO A 39 2.32 -14.95 -15.52
C PRO A 39 1.04 -15.30 -14.75
N GLY A 40 0.25 -14.29 -14.39
CA GLY A 40 -1.00 -14.39 -13.64
C GLY A 40 -1.38 -12.99 -13.17
N PHE A 41 -2.57 -12.85 -12.56
CA PHE A 41 -3.13 -11.54 -12.30
C PHE A 41 -3.82 -11.48 -10.93
N PHE A 42 -3.92 -10.26 -10.41
CA PHE A 42 -4.88 -9.90 -9.38
C PHE A 42 -5.78 -8.78 -9.90
N LEU A 43 -7.09 -8.93 -9.74
CA LEU A 43 -8.08 -7.89 -9.99
C LEU A 43 -8.59 -7.36 -8.65
N LYS A 44 -8.45 -6.06 -8.41
CA LYS A 44 -8.67 -5.43 -7.10
C LYS A 44 -9.56 -4.21 -7.23
N ALA A 45 -10.64 -4.15 -6.47
CA ALA A 45 -11.45 -2.92 -6.37
C ALA A 45 -10.64 -1.78 -5.74
N GLN A 46 -10.76 -0.58 -6.27
CA GLN A 46 -10.13 0.60 -5.71
C GLN A 46 -11.11 1.32 -4.78
N LEU A 47 -10.81 1.27 -3.48
CA LEU A 47 -11.60 1.84 -2.40
C LEU A 47 -10.68 2.54 -1.42
N LEU A 48 -11.23 3.50 -0.66
CA LEU A 48 -10.51 4.17 0.44
C LEU A 48 -10.50 3.34 1.73
N GLU A 49 -11.32 2.29 1.78
CA GLU A 49 -11.44 1.39 2.92
C GLU A 49 -10.54 0.17 2.79
N GLY A 50 -10.12 -0.37 3.94
CA GLY A 50 -9.38 -1.63 4.02
C GLY A 50 -10.29 -2.86 4.01
N GLY A 51 -9.67 -4.06 4.14
CA GLY A 51 -10.40 -5.33 4.30
C GLY A 51 -11.02 -5.87 3.00
N ARG A 52 -10.55 -5.41 1.85
CA ARG A 52 -11.03 -5.81 0.52
C ARG A 52 -10.96 -7.32 0.28
N GLY A 53 -9.88 -7.97 0.74
CA GLY A 53 -9.70 -9.41 0.59
C GLY A 53 -10.83 -10.20 1.23
N LYS A 54 -11.20 -9.89 2.48
CA LYS A 54 -12.30 -10.55 3.21
C LYS A 54 -13.68 -10.35 2.57
N ARG A 55 -13.85 -9.26 1.84
CA ARG A 55 -15.08 -8.92 1.11
C ARG A 55 -15.15 -9.54 -0.28
N GLY A 56 -14.16 -10.30 -0.71
CA GLY A 56 -14.08 -10.86 -2.07
C GLY A 56 -13.82 -9.84 -3.18
N LEU A 57 -13.31 -8.66 -2.81
CA LEU A 57 -13.04 -7.53 -3.71
C LEU A 57 -11.62 -7.54 -4.28
N VAL A 58 -10.87 -8.60 -3.98
CA VAL A 58 -9.57 -8.94 -4.56
C VAL A 58 -9.66 -10.37 -5.07
N ARG A 59 -9.40 -10.57 -6.36
CA ARG A 59 -9.48 -11.87 -7.01
C ARG A 59 -8.21 -12.17 -7.77
N ARG A 60 -7.68 -13.36 -7.56
CA ARG A 60 -6.60 -13.91 -8.37
C ARG A 60 -7.20 -14.50 -9.64
N LEU A 61 -6.52 -14.26 -10.77
CA LEU A 61 -6.86 -14.82 -12.07
C LEU A 61 -5.62 -15.54 -12.62
N GLU A 62 -5.82 -16.72 -13.17
CA GLU A 62 -4.74 -17.47 -13.81
C GLU A 62 -4.51 -16.98 -15.26
N ASN A 63 -5.56 -16.44 -15.90
CA ASN A 63 -5.50 -15.90 -17.25
C ASN A 63 -6.56 -14.81 -17.46
N LEU A 64 -6.40 -14.02 -18.53
CA LEU A 64 -7.31 -12.92 -18.87
C LEU A 64 -8.71 -13.36 -19.29
N GLY A 65 -8.93 -14.64 -19.63
CA GLY A 65 -10.26 -15.17 -19.91
C GLY A 65 -11.21 -15.11 -18.72
N GLU A 66 -10.65 -15.14 -17.50
CA GLU A 66 -11.42 -15.06 -16.24
C GLU A 66 -11.80 -13.61 -15.87
N PHE A 67 -11.26 -12.62 -16.56
CA PHE A 67 -11.42 -11.21 -16.21
C PHE A 67 -12.88 -10.75 -16.12
N ARG A 68 -13.70 -11.12 -17.12
CA ARG A 68 -15.11 -10.68 -17.19
C ARG A 68 -15.92 -11.16 -15.99
N ASP A 69 -15.75 -12.44 -15.63
CA ASP A 69 -16.44 -13.03 -14.49
C ASP A 69 -15.96 -12.45 -13.15
N ALA A 70 -14.67 -12.30 -12.97
CA ALA A 70 -14.09 -11.71 -11.78
C ALA A 70 -14.58 -10.26 -11.59
N ARG A 71 -14.56 -9.45 -12.67
CA ARG A 71 -15.10 -8.10 -12.67
C ARG A 71 -16.56 -8.06 -12.26
N ARG A 72 -17.41 -8.87 -12.89
CA ARG A 72 -18.83 -8.96 -12.59
C ARG A 72 -19.08 -9.28 -11.12
N LEU A 73 -18.33 -10.21 -10.55
CA LEU A 73 -18.45 -10.62 -9.15
C LEU A 73 -18.01 -9.54 -8.18
N ILE A 74 -16.93 -8.80 -8.47
CA ILE A 74 -16.44 -7.69 -7.64
C ILE A 74 -17.47 -6.56 -7.65
N LEU A 75 -17.92 -6.12 -8.83
CA LEU A 75 -18.85 -5.00 -8.96
C LEU A 75 -20.22 -5.32 -8.36
N ALA A 76 -20.71 -6.57 -8.51
CA ALA A 76 -21.94 -7.00 -7.87
C ALA A 76 -21.84 -7.03 -6.33
N ALA A 77 -20.68 -7.37 -5.77
CA ALA A 77 -20.46 -7.34 -4.32
C ALA A 77 -20.39 -5.92 -3.74
N LEU A 78 -20.15 -4.92 -4.58
CA LEU A 78 -20.10 -3.50 -4.20
C LEU A 78 -21.42 -2.77 -4.47
N ASP A 79 -22.30 -3.36 -5.29
CA ASP A 79 -23.48 -2.68 -5.85
C ASP A 79 -23.12 -1.33 -6.53
N ASP A 80 -21.92 -1.27 -7.14
CA ASP A 80 -21.37 -0.09 -7.80
C ASP A 80 -20.60 -0.49 -9.07
N ALA A 81 -21.23 -0.25 -10.23
CA ALA A 81 -20.66 -0.58 -11.54
C ALA A 81 -19.50 0.34 -11.96
N ASP A 82 -19.38 1.50 -11.33
CA ASP A 82 -18.42 2.54 -11.68
C ASP A 82 -17.15 2.51 -10.82
N THR A 83 -17.07 1.58 -9.85
CA THR A 83 -15.86 1.40 -9.05
C THR A 83 -14.65 1.07 -9.95
N PRO A 84 -13.56 1.85 -9.90
CA PRO A 84 -12.34 1.53 -10.63
C PRO A 84 -11.74 0.22 -10.14
N LEU A 85 -11.15 -0.54 -11.04
CA LEU A 85 -10.46 -1.78 -10.75
C LEU A 85 -8.97 -1.65 -11.12
N LEU A 86 -8.11 -2.22 -10.30
CA LEU A 86 -6.69 -2.35 -10.60
C LEU A 86 -6.41 -3.80 -11.02
N LEU A 87 -5.98 -3.99 -12.26
CA LEU A 87 -5.45 -5.24 -12.76
C LEU A 87 -3.95 -5.24 -12.55
N GLU A 88 -3.42 -6.17 -11.78
CA GLU A 88 -2.00 -6.27 -11.46
C GLU A 88 -1.42 -7.61 -11.81
N GLU A 89 -0.13 -7.61 -12.13
CA GLU A 89 0.67 -8.82 -12.29
C GLU A 89 0.79 -9.59 -10.97
N ALA A 90 0.62 -10.90 -11.03
CA ALA A 90 0.85 -11.77 -9.89
C ALA A 90 2.36 -11.95 -9.64
N VAL A 91 2.83 -11.45 -8.51
CA VAL A 91 4.23 -11.55 -8.10
C VAL A 91 4.51 -12.94 -7.53
N PRO A 92 5.62 -13.63 -7.93
CA PRO A 92 6.01 -14.93 -7.40
C PRO A 92 6.59 -14.80 -5.97
N ILE A 93 5.72 -14.79 -4.97
CA ILE A 93 6.07 -14.57 -3.57
C ILE A 93 6.74 -15.82 -2.97
N ALA A 94 7.94 -15.66 -2.40
CA ALA A 94 8.59 -16.67 -1.58
C ALA A 94 8.26 -16.48 -0.09
N ARG A 95 8.09 -15.22 0.35
CA ARG A 95 7.72 -14.87 1.72
C ARG A 95 6.97 -13.55 1.77
N GLU A 96 5.94 -13.49 2.60
CA GLU A 96 5.21 -12.27 2.92
C GLU A 96 5.75 -11.65 4.20
N ILE A 97 5.98 -10.34 4.18
CA ILE A 97 6.50 -9.56 5.29
C ILE A 97 5.54 -8.40 5.51
N PHE A 98 5.29 -8.06 6.77
CA PHE A 98 4.59 -6.84 7.11
C PHE A 98 5.58 -5.74 7.44
N VAL A 99 5.40 -4.55 6.89
CA VAL A 99 6.14 -3.36 7.28
C VAL A 99 5.22 -2.12 7.21
N ALA A 100 5.28 -1.29 8.25
CA ALA A 100 4.53 -0.04 8.27
C ALA A 100 5.28 1.06 9.03
N VAL A 101 4.98 2.31 8.69
CA VAL A 101 5.32 3.49 9.48
C VAL A 101 4.03 4.20 9.84
N ARG A 102 3.89 4.58 11.10
CA ARG A 102 2.76 5.36 11.57
C ARG A 102 3.19 6.45 12.55
N ILE A 103 2.33 7.44 12.74
CA ILE A 103 2.46 8.39 13.83
C ILE A 103 1.94 7.76 15.12
N ASP A 104 2.79 7.73 16.16
CA ASP A 104 2.37 7.50 17.54
C ASP A 104 2.07 8.87 18.17
N GLY A 105 0.81 9.30 18.10
CA GLY A 105 0.38 10.61 18.60
C GLY A 105 0.57 10.77 20.11
N THR A 106 0.46 9.70 20.89
CA THR A 106 0.68 9.71 22.34
C THR A 106 2.12 10.00 22.69
N ARG A 107 3.07 9.45 21.92
CA ARG A 107 4.51 9.63 22.14
C ARG A 107 5.14 10.66 21.22
N GLN A 108 4.34 11.32 20.38
CA GLN A 108 4.77 12.36 19.42
C GLN A 108 5.98 11.93 18.58
N ARG A 109 5.93 10.71 18.01
CA ARG A 109 7.01 10.14 17.21
C ARG A 109 6.48 9.29 16.06
N LEU A 110 7.34 9.01 15.10
CA LEU A 110 7.09 7.95 14.14
C LEU A 110 7.42 6.59 14.77
N GLU A 111 6.67 5.58 14.42
CA GLU A 111 6.91 4.19 14.81
C GLU A 111 7.01 3.33 13.56
N LEU A 112 8.15 2.68 13.36
CA LEU A 112 8.31 1.66 12.33
C LEU A 112 7.88 0.32 12.91
N LEU A 113 6.93 -0.33 12.23
CA LEU A 113 6.39 -1.63 12.57
C LEU A 113 6.91 -2.66 11.57
N LEU A 114 7.28 -3.84 12.04
CA LEU A 114 7.73 -4.94 11.20
C LEU A 114 7.35 -6.29 11.82
N ALA A 115 6.77 -7.18 10.99
CA ALA A 115 6.56 -8.57 11.37
C ALA A 115 7.08 -9.51 10.27
N PRO A 116 7.61 -10.69 10.65
CA PRO A 116 8.18 -11.64 9.70
C PRO A 116 7.14 -12.38 8.85
N GLU A 117 5.87 -12.12 9.09
CA GLU A 117 4.72 -12.69 8.40
C GLU A 117 3.74 -11.55 8.09
N GLY A 118 3.19 -11.54 6.88
CA GLY A 118 2.10 -10.66 6.47
C GLY A 118 0.73 -11.24 6.88
N GLY A 119 -0.33 -10.51 6.59
CA GLY A 119 -1.71 -10.97 6.76
C GLY A 119 -2.58 -10.07 7.65
N ASP A 120 -3.84 -10.47 7.85
CA ASP A 120 -4.89 -9.62 8.41
C ASP A 120 -4.77 -9.26 9.91
N ASN A 121 -4.09 -10.09 10.71
CA ASN A 121 -4.02 -9.92 12.16
C ASN A 121 -2.60 -9.62 12.66
N VAL A 122 -1.76 -9.05 11.81
CA VAL A 122 -0.33 -8.79 12.12
C VAL A 122 -0.18 -7.88 13.34
N GLU A 123 -1.06 -6.92 13.53
CA GLU A 123 -1.00 -5.99 14.68
C GLU A 123 -1.15 -6.67 16.04
N GLN A 124 -1.77 -7.85 16.08
CA GLN A 124 -1.94 -8.70 17.28
C GLN A 124 -0.83 -9.74 17.41
N SER A 125 0.08 -9.82 16.44
CA SER A 125 1.15 -10.81 16.44
C SER A 125 2.17 -10.53 17.55
N ALA A 126 2.51 -11.57 18.31
CA ALA A 126 3.62 -11.51 19.28
C ALA A 126 5.00 -11.26 18.63
N LYS A 127 5.09 -11.46 17.31
CA LYS A 127 6.31 -11.23 16.52
C LYS A 127 6.36 -9.81 15.93
N LEU A 128 5.39 -8.93 16.22
CA LEU A 128 5.38 -7.56 15.73
C LEU A 128 6.46 -6.74 16.48
N ALA A 129 7.49 -6.38 15.78
CA ALA A 129 8.50 -5.45 16.27
C ALA A 129 8.03 -4.01 16.12
N ARG A 130 8.29 -3.19 17.14
CA ARG A 130 7.99 -1.75 17.18
C ARG A 130 9.30 -1.00 17.40
N ILE A 131 9.69 -0.19 16.42
CA ILE A 131 10.96 0.54 16.43
C ILE A 131 10.63 2.03 16.45
N PRO A 132 10.94 2.74 17.54
CA PRO A 132 10.72 4.17 17.62
C PRO A 132 11.67 4.91 16.67
N ILE A 133 11.13 5.87 15.92
CA ILE A 133 11.86 6.75 15.04
C ILE A 133 11.62 8.17 15.55
N GLU A 134 12.66 8.82 16.05
CA GLU A 134 12.55 10.17 16.60
C GLU A 134 12.27 11.19 15.49
N VAL A 135 11.36 12.11 15.80
CA VAL A 135 11.03 13.27 14.95
C VAL A 135 11.73 14.50 15.54
N ALA A 136 13.06 14.43 15.64
CA ALA A 136 13.84 15.60 16.06
C ALA A 136 14.08 16.56 14.88
N ALA A 137 14.09 17.84 15.13
CA ALA A 137 14.54 18.83 14.15
C ALA A 137 16.01 19.21 14.42
N PRO A 138 16.93 19.13 13.44
CA PRO A 138 16.68 18.64 12.08
C PRO A 138 16.39 17.13 12.06
N ALA A 139 15.50 16.70 11.15
CA ALA A 139 15.10 15.31 11.03
C ALA A 139 16.32 14.41 10.78
N THR A 140 16.60 13.52 11.74
CA THR A 140 17.67 12.53 11.56
C THR A 140 17.09 11.35 10.76
N PRO A 141 17.68 11.02 9.62
CA PRO A 141 17.23 9.85 8.84
C PRO A 141 17.24 8.59 9.70
N ALA A 142 16.27 7.72 9.48
CA ALA A 142 16.27 6.40 10.09
C ALA A 142 17.49 5.63 9.59
N THR A 143 18.29 5.10 10.51
CA THR A 143 19.51 4.39 10.12
C THR A 143 19.27 2.88 10.10
N PRO A 144 19.69 2.19 9.02
CA PRO A 144 19.59 0.72 8.97
C PRO A 144 20.24 0.02 10.17
N GLY A 145 21.28 0.61 10.76
CA GLY A 145 21.99 0.09 11.92
C GLY A 145 21.12 -0.01 13.19
N LYS A 146 20.16 0.91 13.38
CA LYS A 146 19.20 0.84 14.51
C LYS A 146 18.10 -0.20 14.26
N ILE A 147 17.77 -0.46 13.01
CA ILE A 147 16.69 -1.37 12.60
C ILE A 147 17.18 -2.81 12.52
N PHE A 148 18.40 -3.01 12.02
CA PHE A 148 19.00 -4.32 11.79
C PHE A 148 18.96 -5.27 13.00
N PRO A 149 19.34 -4.89 14.23
CA PRO A 149 19.35 -5.82 15.38
C PRO A 149 17.96 -6.37 15.71
N VAL A 150 16.92 -5.61 15.40
CA VAL A 150 15.54 -6.04 15.63
C VAL A 150 15.13 -7.07 14.57
N ILE A 151 15.42 -6.79 13.30
CA ILE A 151 15.08 -7.65 12.17
C ILE A 151 15.90 -8.96 12.20
N ALA A 152 17.16 -8.90 12.61
CA ALA A 152 18.03 -10.06 12.68
C ALA A 152 17.57 -11.15 13.67
N LYS A 153 16.57 -10.85 14.51
CA LYS A 153 15.90 -11.85 15.37
C LYS A 153 14.99 -12.79 14.58
N PHE A 154 14.53 -12.36 13.41
CA PHE A 154 13.50 -13.06 12.61
C PHE A 154 14.02 -13.58 11.27
N PHE A 155 15.14 -13.04 10.79
CA PHE A 155 15.64 -13.30 9.45
C PHE A 155 17.14 -13.60 9.45
N PRO A 156 17.63 -14.41 8.51
CA PRO A 156 19.06 -14.58 8.27
C PRO A 156 19.77 -13.24 8.08
N ARG A 157 21.01 -13.13 8.52
CA ARG A 157 21.78 -11.88 8.60
C ARG A 157 21.76 -11.06 7.30
N GLU A 158 21.95 -11.70 6.16
CA GLU A 158 22.00 -11.04 4.86
C GLU A 158 20.62 -10.43 4.50
N LEU A 159 19.55 -11.21 4.62
CA LEU A 159 18.19 -10.75 4.39
C LEU A 159 17.81 -9.65 5.38
N ALA A 160 18.17 -9.79 6.66
CA ALA A 160 17.93 -8.77 7.68
C ALA A 160 18.62 -7.44 7.33
N ALA A 161 19.84 -7.47 6.81
CA ALA A 161 20.55 -6.26 6.39
C ALA A 161 19.90 -5.57 5.18
N ARG A 162 19.41 -6.34 4.22
CA ARG A 162 18.67 -5.82 3.06
C ARG A 162 17.34 -5.22 3.47
N LEU A 163 16.57 -5.94 4.30
CA LEU A 163 15.28 -5.48 4.82
C LEU A 163 15.45 -4.24 5.71
N ALA A 164 16.51 -4.15 6.50
CA ALA A 164 16.79 -2.96 7.31
C ALA A 164 17.04 -1.72 6.44
N ARG A 165 17.75 -1.86 5.31
CA ARG A 165 17.93 -0.78 4.33
C ARG A 165 16.61 -0.37 3.66
N TYR A 166 15.77 -1.35 3.31
CA TYR A 166 14.44 -1.08 2.76
C TYR A 166 13.57 -0.33 3.78
N ALA A 167 13.44 -0.86 4.98
CA ALA A 167 12.59 -0.32 6.04
C ALA A 167 13.03 1.08 6.51
N ALA A 168 14.34 1.37 6.50
CA ALA A 168 14.88 2.69 6.87
C ALA A 168 14.43 3.83 5.94
N ARG A 169 14.01 3.53 4.71
CA ARG A 169 13.49 4.53 3.76
C ARG A 169 12.08 4.99 4.09
N LEU A 170 11.27 4.12 4.70
CA LEU A 170 9.84 4.38 4.91
C LEU A 170 9.56 5.58 5.84
N PRO A 171 10.27 5.79 6.97
CA PRO A 171 10.09 6.99 7.78
C PRO A 171 10.42 8.28 7.03
N ASP A 172 11.41 8.26 6.13
CA ASP A 172 11.75 9.44 5.34
C ASP A 172 10.70 9.73 4.27
N ILE A 173 10.16 8.70 3.63
CA ILE A 173 9.00 8.81 2.73
C ILE A 173 7.81 9.39 3.51
N ALA A 174 7.51 8.84 4.69
CA ALA A 174 6.39 9.31 5.50
C ALA A 174 6.50 10.79 5.87
N ARG A 175 7.72 11.30 6.14
CA ARG A 175 7.94 12.72 6.42
C ARG A 175 7.81 13.60 5.17
N GLN A 176 8.36 13.15 4.03
CA GLN A 176 8.34 13.92 2.78
C GLN A 176 6.94 14.05 2.20
N GLU A 177 6.12 13.04 2.41
CA GLU A 177 4.75 12.96 1.88
C GLU A 177 3.67 13.28 2.93
N ASP A 178 4.08 13.74 4.13
CA ASP A 178 3.18 14.06 5.25
C ASP A 178 2.22 12.92 5.62
N LEU A 179 2.75 11.70 5.73
CA LEU A 179 1.93 10.52 5.98
C LEU A 179 1.71 10.28 7.48
N GLN A 180 0.48 10.06 7.84
CA GLN A 180 0.08 9.55 9.17
C GLN A 180 0.26 8.01 9.25
N LEU A 181 0.11 7.33 8.11
CA LEU A 181 0.31 5.89 7.96
C LEU A 181 0.85 5.56 6.57
N LEU A 182 1.86 4.72 6.52
CA LEU A 182 2.33 4.01 5.34
C LEU A 182 2.47 2.53 5.71
N GLU A 183 1.57 1.69 5.24
CA GLU A 183 1.57 0.25 5.50
C GLU A 183 1.73 -0.50 4.18
N ILE A 184 2.62 -1.47 4.17
CA ILE A 184 2.86 -2.39 3.06
C ILE A 184 2.60 -3.81 3.59
N ASN A 185 1.51 -4.44 3.12
CA ASN A 185 1.07 -5.75 3.61
C ASN A 185 0.30 -6.54 2.53
N PRO A 186 1.01 -7.45 1.84
CA PRO A 186 2.38 -7.86 2.09
C PRO A 186 3.44 -7.02 1.36
N LEU A 187 4.59 -6.86 2.01
CA LEU A 187 5.85 -6.68 1.32
C LEU A 187 6.35 -8.07 0.91
N ALA A 188 6.28 -8.36 -0.36
CA ALA A 188 6.73 -9.64 -0.89
C ALA A 188 8.27 -9.69 -0.97
N LEU A 189 8.85 -10.75 -0.43
CA LEU A 189 10.17 -11.22 -0.85
C LEU A 189 9.93 -12.19 -2.00
N THR A 190 10.40 -11.86 -3.20
CA THR A 190 10.24 -12.70 -4.38
C THR A 190 11.19 -13.90 -4.34
N ARG A 191 10.99 -14.87 -5.23
CA ARG A 191 11.92 -16.02 -5.39
C ARG A 191 13.31 -15.58 -5.85
N ASP A 192 13.38 -14.47 -6.58
CA ASP A 192 14.64 -13.86 -7.05
C ASP A 192 15.31 -13.02 -5.96
N GLY A 193 14.65 -12.89 -4.81
CA GLY A 193 15.18 -12.20 -3.64
C GLY A 193 14.84 -10.70 -3.58
N ASP A 194 14.03 -10.17 -4.46
CA ASP A 194 13.64 -8.75 -4.47
C ASP A 194 12.48 -8.45 -3.50
N PHE A 195 12.41 -7.20 -3.04
CA PHE A 195 11.29 -6.71 -2.27
C PHE A 195 10.31 -5.98 -3.18
N VAL A 196 9.03 -6.40 -3.16
CA VAL A 196 7.94 -5.81 -3.94
C VAL A 196 6.76 -5.50 -3.03
N ALA A 197 6.27 -4.26 -3.02
CA ALA A 197 5.10 -3.86 -2.25
C ALA A 197 3.82 -4.29 -2.98
N CYS A 198 3.21 -5.40 -2.56
CA CYS A 198 2.04 -5.97 -3.22
C CYS A 198 0.70 -5.35 -2.80
N ASP A 199 0.66 -4.66 -1.67
CA ASP A 199 -0.44 -3.79 -1.26
C ASP A 199 0.13 -2.55 -0.57
N ALA A 200 -0.60 -1.45 -0.61
CA ALA A 200 -0.22 -0.20 0.00
C ALA A 200 -1.46 0.46 0.62
N LYS A 201 -1.43 0.64 1.95
CA LYS A 201 -2.42 1.43 2.68
C LYS A 201 -1.75 2.70 3.18
N VAL A 202 -2.20 3.83 2.66
CA VAL A 202 -1.58 5.13 2.92
C VAL A 202 -2.63 6.10 3.45
N ILE A 203 -2.28 6.84 4.49
CA ILE A 203 -3.08 7.94 5.01
C ILE A 203 -2.17 9.17 5.07
N ARG A 204 -2.50 10.21 4.30
CA ARG A 204 -1.84 11.51 4.32
C ARG A 204 -2.55 12.45 5.27
N ASP A 205 -1.81 13.36 5.87
CA ASP A 205 -2.36 14.45 6.67
C ASP A 205 -3.03 15.49 5.75
N ASP A 206 -4.33 15.69 5.92
CA ASP A 206 -5.09 16.67 5.13
C ASP A 206 -4.64 18.10 5.40
N SER A 207 -4.13 18.36 6.62
CA SER A 207 -3.59 19.69 6.99
C SER A 207 -2.34 20.08 6.19
N ALA A 208 -1.71 19.13 5.51
CA ALA A 208 -0.52 19.34 4.68
C ALA A 208 -0.84 19.51 3.18
N ASP A 209 -2.11 19.44 2.77
CA ASP A 209 -2.51 19.50 1.35
C ASP A 209 -1.96 20.72 0.62
N PHE A 210 -1.79 21.86 1.30
CA PHE A 210 -1.23 23.09 0.73
C PHE A 210 0.23 22.96 0.22
N ARG A 211 0.94 21.89 0.61
CA ARG A 211 2.33 21.61 0.22
C ARG A 211 2.45 20.62 -0.94
N HIS A 212 1.35 20.05 -1.38
CA HIS A 212 1.32 18.99 -2.39
C HIS A 212 0.58 19.43 -3.64
N ASP A 213 0.89 18.77 -4.76
CA ASP A 213 0.21 19.03 -6.02
C ASP A 213 -1.29 18.64 -5.89
N PRO A 214 -2.22 19.55 -6.24
CA PRO A 214 -3.65 19.23 -6.26
C PRO A 214 -4.02 18.06 -7.20
N GLU A 215 -3.22 17.82 -8.25
CA GLU A 215 -3.44 16.72 -9.18
C GLU A 215 -2.92 15.36 -8.66
N ASP A 216 -2.14 15.37 -7.57
CA ASP A 216 -1.69 14.15 -6.92
C ASP A 216 -2.89 13.33 -6.40
N PHE A 217 -2.81 12.00 -6.59
CA PHE A 217 -3.79 11.06 -6.07
C PHE A 217 -5.22 11.26 -6.59
N SER A 218 -5.34 11.46 -7.91
CA SER A 218 -6.60 11.75 -8.58
C SER A 218 -7.69 10.70 -8.34
N ILE A 219 -7.34 9.43 -8.23
CA ILE A 219 -8.30 8.35 -7.96
C ILE A 219 -8.82 8.43 -6.53
N SER A 220 -7.96 8.68 -5.57
CA SER A 220 -8.33 8.84 -4.16
C SER A 220 -9.23 10.05 -3.96
N ARG A 221 -8.93 11.18 -4.62
CA ARG A 221 -9.77 12.40 -4.58
C ARG A 221 -11.15 12.14 -5.19
N MET A 222 -11.21 11.53 -6.36
CA MET A 222 -12.46 11.14 -7.01
C MET A 222 -13.32 10.24 -6.10
N LEU A 223 -12.72 9.23 -5.47
CA LEU A 223 -13.42 8.32 -4.55
C LEU A 223 -13.90 9.05 -3.29
N ALA A 224 -13.10 9.97 -2.74
CA ALA A 224 -13.48 10.77 -1.59
C ALA A 224 -14.66 11.68 -1.91
N GLU A 225 -14.66 12.34 -3.07
CA GLU A 225 -15.77 13.19 -3.55
C GLU A 225 -17.07 12.40 -3.74
N ARG A 226 -16.99 11.19 -4.28
CA ARG A 226 -18.16 10.29 -4.41
C ARG A 226 -18.74 9.91 -3.05
N ALA A 227 -17.90 9.70 -2.04
CA ALA A 227 -18.33 9.31 -0.70
C ALA A 227 -18.91 10.48 0.12
N MET A 228 -18.73 11.74 -0.32
CA MET A 228 -19.25 12.91 0.38
C MET A 228 -20.77 12.94 0.43
N THR A 229 -21.30 13.28 1.58
CA THR A 229 -22.71 13.63 1.75
C THR A 229 -23.04 14.96 1.06
N ALA A 230 -24.32 15.21 0.81
CA ALA A 230 -24.76 16.49 0.24
C ALA A 230 -24.36 17.69 1.11
N LEU A 231 -24.36 17.53 2.44
CA LEU A 231 -23.97 18.56 3.39
C LEU A 231 -22.47 18.88 3.33
N GLU A 232 -21.61 17.85 3.24
CA GLU A 232 -20.16 18.03 3.13
C GLU A 232 -19.78 18.70 1.80
N ARG A 233 -20.48 18.40 0.72
CA ARG A 233 -20.31 19.09 -0.56
C ARG A 233 -20.65 20.57 -0.45
N ALA A 234 -21.81 20.89 0.11
CA ALA A 234 -22.26 22.28 0.28
C ALA A 234 -21.37 23.12 1.23
N ALA A 235 -20.59 22.49 2.09
CA ALA A 235 -19.65 23.17 2.99
C ALA A 235 -18.28 23.45 2.34
N ARG A 236 -18.00 22.90 1.16
CA ARG A 236 -16.75 23.10 0.41
C ARG A 236 -16.85 24.25 -0.63
N ASP A 237 -18.08 24.52 -1.12
CA ASP A 237 -18.41 25.63 -2.01
C ASP A 237 -18.55 26.95 -1.23
#